data_e6eaa1b8c76f788be97d59cc2f010f9e
#
_entry.id   e6eaa1b8c76f788be97d59cc2f010f9e
#
_cell.length_a   1.000
_cell.length_b   1.000
_cell.length_c   1.000
_cell.angle_alpha   90.00
_cell.angle_beta   90.00
_cell.angle_gamma   90.00
#
_symmetry.space_group_name_H-M   'P 1'
#
loop_
_entity.id
_entity.type
_entity.pdbx_description
1 polymer ?
#
loop_
_entity_poly.entity_id
_entity_poly.type
_entity_poly.pdbx_seq_one_letter_code
_entity_poly.pdbx_strand_id
1 'polypeptide(L)'
;TKSFPSFILSDWRVREFLRKKLADASVSRIHIERAARKANITIHTARPGVVIGRKGEDIEKLRIEVAKLMKMAVADVRLNIAEIRKPELDATLVAESIAQQIEKRVMFRRAMKRAVTNTMRSGALGVKVRIAGRLNGAEISRSEWTREGRIPLHTFRADIDYGTAEARTTYGVIGVKVWIFKGEVFDQPAPTGASVEATPAAEQTA
;
A
#
# COMPACT_ATOMS: atom_id res chain seq x y z
N THR A 1 -21.48 18.18 -10.39
CA THR A 1 -20.78 19.49 -10.29
C THR A 1 -19.74 19.58 -11.38
N LYS A 2 -19.71 20.72 -12.14
CA LYS A 2 -18.83 20.91 -13.32
C LYS A 2 -17.32 20.79 -13.02
N SER A 3 -16.90 20.92 -11.75
CA SER A 3 -15.49 20.85 -11.31
C SER A 3 -14.98 19.44 -10.97
N PHE A 4 -15.86 18.45 -10.86
CA PHE A 4 -15.49 17.08 -10.45
C PHE A 4 -14.45 16.41 -11.37
N PRO A 5 -14.57 16.45 -12.71
CA PRO A 5 -13.57 15.84 -13.60
C PRO A 5 -12.17 16.44 -13.44
N SER A 6 -12.08 17.77 -13.22
CA SER A 6 -10.80 18.43 -13.02
C SER A 6 -10.13 18.03 -11.71
N PHE A 7 -10.91 17.76 -10.65
CA PHE A 7 -10.38 17.25 -9.38
C PHE A 7 -9.83 15.84 -9.51
N ILE A 8 -10.57 14.92 -10.15
CA ILE A 8 -10.10 13.56 -10.39
C ILE A 8 -8.79 13.56 -11.18
N LEU A 9 -8.72 14.36 -12.25
CA LEU A 9 -7.52 14.45 -13.07
C LEU A 9 -6.32 14.97 -12.28
N SER A 10 -6.52 15.99 -11.42
CA SER A 10 -5.45 16.50 -10.57
C SER A 10 -5.01 15.47 -9.53
N ASP A 11 -5.95 14.74 -8.92
CA ASP A 11 -5.64 13.70 -7.95
C ASP A 11 -4.89 12.52 -8.57
N TRP A 12 -5.27 12.15 -9.79
CA TRP A 12 -4.56 11.10 -10.55
C TRP A 12 -3.12 11.52 -10.84
N ARG A 13 -2.90 12.76 -11.30
CA ARG A 13 -1.55 13.31 -11.55
C ARG A 13 -0.68 13.34 -10.27
N VAL A 14 -1.28 13.72 -9.16
CA VAL A 14 -0.57 13.73 -7.85
C VAL A 14 -0.19 12.32 -7.44
N ARG A 15 -1.10 11.32 -7.56
CA ARG A 15 -0.78 9.92 -7.25
C ARG A 15 0.34 9.38 -8.14
N GLU A 16 0.29 9.66 -9.44
CA GLU A 16 1.32 9.23 -10.38
C GLU A 16 2.68 9.87 -10.06
N PHE A 17 2.69 11.17 -9.78
CA PHE A 17 3.89 11.91 -9.39
C PHE A 17 4.50 11.34 -8.10
N LEU A 18 3.68 11.15 -7.05
CA LEU A 18 4.14 10.61 -5.78
C LEU A 18 4.67 9.18 -5.91
N ARG A 19 4.00 8.31 -6.68
CA ARG A 19 4.49 6.95 -6.94
C ARG A 19 5.84 6.94 -7.65
N LYS A 20 6.04 7.81 -8.64
CA LYS A 20 7.33 7.91 -9.35
C LYS A 20 8.44 8.43 -8.45
N LYS A 21 8.16 9.45 -7.65
CA LYS A 21 9.17 10.10 -6.79
C LYS A 21 9.53 9.26 -5.56
N LEU A 22 8.56 8.50 -5.04
CA LEU A 22 8.71 7.68 -3.84
C LEU A 22 8.88 6.19 -4.15
N ALA A 23 9.38 5.82 -5.32
CA ALA A 23 9.58 4.42 -5.70
C ALA A 23 10.45 3.63 -4.70
N ASP A 24 11.45 4.28 -4.09
CA ASP A 24 12.34 3.66 -3.10
C ASP A 24 11.73 3.56 -1.70
N ALA A 25 10.66 4.30 -1.44
CA ALA A 25 10.03 4.36 -0.12
C ALA A 25 9.01 3.23 0.14
N SER A 26 8.77 2.36 -0.85
CA SER A 26 7.78 1.27 -0.74
C SER A 26 6.40 1.78 -0.30
N VAL A 27 5.75 2.55 -1.17
CA VAL A 27 4.44 3.16 -0.93
C VAL A 27 3.34 2.19 -1.32
N SER A 28 2.51 1.77 -0.37
CA SER A 28 1.38 0.89 -0.63
C SER A 28 0.20 1.64 -1.24
N ARG A 29 -0.26 2.68 -0.53
CA ARG A 29 -1.49 3.39 -0.92
C ARG A 29 -1.36 4.88 -0.62
N ILE A 30 -1.96 5.69 -1.49
CA ILE A 30 -2.04 7.15 -1.33
C ILE A 30 -3.51 7.50 -1.23
N HIS A 31 -3.91 8.02 -0.07
CA HIS A 31 -5.27 8.49 0.17
C HIS A 31 -5.31 10.00 0.09
N ILE A 32 -6.23 10.54 -0.71
CA ILE A 32 -6.39 11.98 -0.92
C ILE A 32 -7.81 12.36 -0.51
N GLU A 33 -7.92 13.19 0.49
CA GLU A 33 -9.16 13.77 0.98
C GLU A 33 -9.20 15.25 0.66
N ARG A 34 -10.30 15.70 0.07
CA ARG A 34 -10.54 17.10 -0.20
C ARG A 34 -11.68 17.59 0.67
N ALA A 35 -11.39 18.53 1.55
CA ALA A 35 -12.38 19.21 2.38
C ALA A 35 -12.40 20.69 2.04
N ALA A 36 -13.43 21.14 1.33
CA ALA A 36 -13.60 22.51 0.84
C ALA A 36 -12.36 23.03 0.07
N ARG A 37 -11.51 23.82 0.71
CA ARG A 37 -10.29 24.39 0.13
C ARG A 37 -9.01 23.69 0.58
N LYS A 38 -9.10 22.66 1.45
CA LYS A 38 -7.94 21.94 2.00
C LYS A 38 -7.83 20.58 1.37
N ALA A 39 -6.60 20.10 1.17
CA ALA A 39 -6.29 18.75 0.73
C ALA A 39 -5.43 18.04 1.76
N ASN A 40 -5.92 16.93 2.29
CA ASN A 40 -5.16 16.03 3.15
C ASN A 40 -4.72 14.82 2.33
N ILE A 41 -3.42 14.60 2.24
CA ILE A 41 -2.85 13.47 1.51
C ILE A 41 -2.15 12.57 2.52
N THR A 42 -2.67 11.36 2.68
CA THR A 42 -2.08 10.36 3.56
C THR A 42 -1.34 9.32 2.74
N ILE A 43 -0.05 9.19 2.96
CA ILE A 43 0.83 8.25 2.28
C ILE A 43 1.11 7.08 3.21
N HIS A 44 0.64 5.89 2.83
CA HIS A 44 0.92 4.66 3.56
C HIS A 44 2.21 4.05 3.02
N THR A 45 3.24 3.96 3.87
CA THR A 45 4.58 3.49 3.49
C THR A 45 5.16 2.53 4.52
N ALA A 46 5.99 1.60 4.05
CA ALA A 46 6.78 0.73 4.92
C ALA A 46 8.06 1.41 5.45
N ARG A 47 8.50 2.51 4.79
CA ARG A 47 9.75 3.20 5.14
C ARG A 47 9.51 4.71 5.30
N PRO A 48 8.87 5.15 6.40
CA PRO A 48 8.54 6.55 6.62
C PRO A 48 9.77 7.46 6.63
N GLY A 49 10.91 6.98 7.14
CA GLY A 49 12.14 7.76 7.20
C GLY A 49 12.66 8.22 5.83
N VAL A 50 12.44 7.45 4.77
CA VAL A 50 12.84 7.81 3.39
C VAL A 50 11.98 8.95 2.85
N VAL A 51 10.68 8.97 3.22
CA VAL A 51 9.74 10.02 2.78
C VAL A 51 9.96 11.32 3.53
N ILE A 52 10.24 11.24 4.83
CA ILE A 52 10.47 12.42 5.67
C ILE A 52 11.80 13.09 5.31
N GLY A 53 12.83 12.28 5.01
CA GLY A 53 14.17 12.76 4.73
C GLY A 53 14.91 13.31 5.95
N ARG A 54 16.07 13.90 5.72
CA ARG A 54 16.86 14.51 6.80
C ARG A 54 16.15 15.77 7.29
N LYS A 55 15.87 15.84 8.59
CA LYS A 55 15.24 17.01 9.25
C LYS A 55 13.89 17.44 8.65
N GLY A 56 13.22 16.59 7.86
CA GLY A 56 11.94 16.92 7.24
C GLY A 56 12.02 17.78 5.96
N GLU A 57 13.20 17.99 5.40
CA GLU A 57 13.34 18.80 4.18
C GLU A 57 12.65 18.19 2.96
N ASP A 58 12.68 16.88 2.83
CA ASP A 58 12.14 16.19 1.65
C ASP A 58 10.61 16.22 1.65
N ILE A 59 9.97 16.11 2.81
CA ILE A 59 8.51 16.24 2.92
C ILE A 59 8.03 17.65 2.59
N GLU A 60 8.79 18.69 2.99
CA GLU A 60 8.43 20.07 2.66
C GLU A 60 8.60 20.35 1.15
N LYS A 61 9.64 19.85 0.52
CA LYS A 61 9.81 19.90 -0.94
C LYS A 61 8.65 19.21 -1.67
N LEU A 62 8.27 18.01 -1.21
CA LEU A 62 7.12 17.26 -1.74
C LEU A 62 5.83 18.07 -1.60
N ARG A 63 5.62 18.71 -0.44
CA ARG A 63 4.43 19.52 -0.18
C ARG A 63 4.31 20.69 -1.16
N ILE A 64 5.41 21.39 -1.43
CA ILE A 64 5.45 22.52 -2.38
C ILE A 64 5.14 22.02 -3.81
N GLU A 65 5.73 20.89 -4.23
CA GLU A 65 5.51 20.33 -5.56
C GLU A 65 4.05 19.84 -5.75
N VAL A 66 3.50 19.17 -4.75
CA VAL A 66 2.11 18.72 -4.76
C VAL A 66 1.15 19.92 -4.80
N ALA A 67 1.40 20.97 -4.01
CA ALA A 67 0.60 22.19 -4.03
C ALA A 67 0.58 22.84 -5.42
N LYS A 68 1.72 22.87 -6.11
CA LYS A 68 1.81 23.35 -7.51
C LYS A 68 0.97 22.49 -8.47
N LEU A 69 1.04 21.15 -8.35
CA LEU A 69 0.26 20.23 -9.18
C LEU A 69 -1.26 20.37 -8.96
N MET A 70 -1.66 20.59 -7.69
CA MET A 70 -3.07 20.78 -7.32
C MET A 70 -3.58 22.20 -7.58
N LYS A 71 -2.67 23.15 -7.92
CA LYS A 71 -2.97 24.58 -8.07
C LYS A 71 -3.61 25.19 -6.81
N MET A 72 -3.09 24.80 -5.64
CA MET A 72 -3.55 25.25 -4.33
C MET A 72 -2.42 25.96 -3.58
N ALA A 73 -2.77 26.76 -2.56
CA ALA A 73 -1.77 27.32 -1.66
C ALA A 73 -1.08 26.23 -0.84
N VAL A 74 0.21 26.38 -0.57
CA VAL A 74 0.99 25.39 0.21
C VAL A 74 0.40 25.21 1.62
N ALA A 75 -0.17 26.25 2.19
CA ALA A 75 -0.82 26.19 3.52
C ALA A 75 -2.05 25.28 3.55
N ASP A 76 -2.74 25.11 2.42
CA ASP A 76 -3.97 24.31 2.30
C ASP A 76 -3.71 22.82 2.04
N VAL A 77 -2.44 22.46 1.73
CA VAL A 77 -2.04 21.08 1.49
C VAL A 77 -1.36 20.51 2.73
N ARG A 78 -1.88 19.39 3.25
CA ARG A 78 -1.28 18.63 4.35
C ARG A 78 -0.83 17.27 3.84
N LEU A 79 0.42 16.90 4.13
CA LEU A 79 0.98 15.57 3.89
C LEU A 79 1.09 14.84 5.22
N ASN A 80 0.38 13.73 5.34
CA ASN A 80 0.45 12.83 6.47
C ASN A 80 1.15 11.53 6.03
N ILE A 81 2.02 11.00 6.87
CA ILE A 81 2.69 9.73 6.62
C ILE A 81 2.17 8.73 7.63
N ALA A 82 1.61 7.64 7.12
CA ALA A 82 1.15 6.51 7.91
C ALA A 82 2.10 5.33 7.72
N GLU A 83 2.69 4.85 8.79
CA GLU A 83 3.59 3.70 8.77
C GLU A 83 2.80 2.40 8.68
N ILE A 84 3.25 1.49 7.82
CA ILE A 84 2.74 0.12 7.73
C ILE A 84 3.63 -0.78 8.58
N ARG A 85 3.13 -1.20 9.74
CA ARG A 85 3.89 -2.02 10.70
C ARG A 85 4.28 -3.40 10.17
N LYS A 86 3.44 -4.02 9.31
CA LYS A 86 3.66 -5.35 8.74
C LYS A 86 3.59 -5.28 7.21
N PRO A 87 4.66 -4.88 6.52
CA PRO A 87 4.68 -4.73 5.07
C PRO A 87 4.47 -6.06 4.32
N GLU A 88 4.78 -7.19 4.96
CA GLU A 88 4.58 -8.52 4.39
C GLU A 88 3.10 -8.93 4.29
N LEU A 89 2.19 -8.24 4.98
CA LEU A 89 0.74 -8.45 4.90
C LEU A 89 0.05 -7.50 3.91
N ASP A 90 0.80 -6.63 3.26
CA ASP A 90 0.30 -5.73 2.22
C ASP A 90 0.63 -6.29 0.83
N ALA A 91 -0.40 -6.62 0.07
CA ALA A 91 -0.23 -7.28 -1.22
C ALA A 91 0.51 -6.41 -2.24
N THR A 92 0.34 -5.09 -2.21
CA THR A 92 1.03 -4.16 -3.12
C THR A 92 2.52 -4.15 -2.84
N LEU A 93 2.93 -4.05 -1.56
CA LEU A 93 4.32 -4.03 -1.16
C LEU A 93 5.03 -5.35 -1.46
N VAL A 94 4.34 -6.47 -1.24
CA VAL A 94 4.87 -7.80 -1.58
C VAL A 94 5.05 -7.93 -3.09
N ALA A 95 4.09 -7.47 -3.90
CA ALA A 95 4.20 -7.49 -5.36
C ALA A 95 5.38 -6.63 -5.85
N GLU A 96 5.56 -5.42 -5.34
CA GLU A 96 6.68 -4.54 -5.65
C GLU A 96 8.02 -5.16 -5.24
N SER A 97 8.09 -5.79 -4.06
CA SER A 97 9.31 -6.47 -3.60
C SER A 97 9.71 -7.61 -4.53
N ILE A 98 8.74 -8.39 -5.03
CA ILE A 98 8.99 -9.45 -6.01
C ILE A 98 9.47 -8.85 -7.34
N ALA A 99 8.81 -7.79 -7.83
CA ALA A 99 9.19 -7.10 -9.06
C ALA A 99 10.63 -6.58 -9.00
N GLN A 100 11.01 -5.89 -7.94
CA GLN A 100 12.36 -5.40 -7.71
C GLN A 100 13.42 -6.53 -7.67
N GLN A 101 13.07 -7.68 -7.07
CA GLN A 101 13.98 -8.84 -7.06
C GLN A 101 14.18 -9.41 -8.47
N ILE A 102 13.12 -9.47 -9.29
CA ILE A 102 13.21 -9.92 -10.68
C ILE A 102 14.06 -8.96 -11.53
N GLU A 103 13.90 -7.65 -11.35
CA GLU A 103 14.73 -6.62 -12.01
C GLU A 103 16.21 -6.75 -11.63
N LYS A 104 16.49 -7.12 -10.38
CA LYS A 104 17.84 -7.46 -9.89
C LYS A 104 18.33 -8.84 -10.35
N ARG A 105 17.66 -9.48 -11.30
CA ARG A 105 18.00 -10.78 -11.89
C ARG A 105 17.99 -11.94 -10.89
N VAL A 106 17.22 -11.86 -9.83
CA VAL A 106 16.97 -13.00 -8.93
C VAL A 106 16.03 -13.98 -9.65
N MET A 107 16.29 -15.29 -9.53
CA MET A 107 15.41 -16.31 -10.09
C MET A 107 13.99 -16.16 -9.54
N PHE A 108 13.01 -16.05 -10.44
CA PHE A 108 11.61 -15.78 -10.09
C PHE A 108 11.02 -16.83 -9.14
N ARG A 109 11.38 -18.11 -9.26
CA ARG A 109 10.93 -19.18 -8.33
C ARG A 109 11.41 -18.93 -6.91
N ARG A 110 12.66 -18.48 -6.76
CA ARG A 110 13.24 -18.14 -5.46
C ARG A 110 12.55 -16.92 -4.85
N ALA A 111 12.29 -15.89 -5.67
CA ALA A 111 11.59 -14.68 -5.25
C ALA A 111 10.16 -15.01 -4.78
N MET A 112 9.39 -15.80 -5.56
CA MET A 112 8.05 -16.24 -5.17
C MET A 112 8.04 -17.03 -3.87
N LYS A 113 8.89 -18.06 -3.75
CA LYS A 113 8.93 -18.90 -2.56
C LYS A 113 9.28 -18.09 -1.31
N ARG A 114 10.25 -17.19 -1.41
CA ARG A 114 10.65 -16.30 -0.32
C ARG A 114 9.50 -15.38 0.12
N ALA A 115 8.82 -14.75 -0.85
CA ALA A 115 7.68 -13.90 -0.56
C ALA A 115 6.56 -14.67 0.14
N VAL A 116 6.17 -15.83 -0.37
CA VAL A 116 5.13 -16.68 0.23
C VAL A 116 5.51 -17.09 1.65
N THR A 117 6.73 -17.57 1.88
CA THR A 117 7.19 -17.97 3.22
C THR A 117 7.18 -16.80 4.19
N ASN A 118 7.64 -15.62 3.78
CA ASN A 118 7.64 -14.42 4.64
C ASN A 118 6.24 -13.98 5.00
N THR A 119 5.33 -13.93 4.03
CA THR A 119 3.93 -13.53 4.25
C THR A 119 3.20 -14.51 5.17
N MET A 120 3.38 -15.82 5.01
CA MET A 120 2.81 -16.82 5.91
C MET A 120 3.37 -16.70 7.33
N ARG A 121 4.68 -16.44 7.46
CA ARG A 121 5.34 -16.23 8.75
C ARG A 121 4.85 -14.96 9.47
N SER A 122 4.43 -13.93 8.72
CA SER A 122 3.88 -12.67 9.26
C SER A 122 2.42 -12.80 9.71
N GLY A 123 1.79 -13.98 9.51
CA GLY A 123 0.47 -14.30 10.03
C GLY A 123 -0.66 -14.25 8.98
N ALA A 124 -0.36 -14.31 7.68
CA ALA A 124 -1.38 -14.51 6.66
C ALA A 124 -1.97 -15.93 6.73
N LEU A 125 -3.27 -16.09 6.49
CA LEU A 125 -3.95 -17.37 6.43
C LEU A 125 -3.80 -18.05 5.07
N GLY A 126 -3.43 -17.30 4.06
CA GLY A 126 -3.13 -17.81 2.74
C GLY A 126 -2.56 -16.76 1.79
N VAL A 127 -1.73 -17.21 0.88
CA VAL A 127 -1.05 -16.35 -0.12
C VAL A 127 -1.05 -17.04 -1.47
N LYS A 128 -1.34 -16.27 -2.52
CA LYS A 128 -1.18 -16.68 -3.91
C LYS A 128 -0.37 -15.64 -4.65
N VAL A 129 0.69 -16.06 -5.28
CA VAL A 129 1.52 -15.23 -6.16
C VAL A 129 1.42 -15.78 -7.57
N ARG A 130 1.17 -14.93 -8.56
CA ARG A 130 1.21 -15.26 -9.98
C ARG A 130 2.14 -14.32 -10.69
N ILE A 131 3.04 -14.88 -11.48
CA ILE A 131 3.96 -14.12 -12.33
C ILE A 131 3.72 -14.54 -13.76
N ALA A 132 3.66 -13.58 -14.68
CA ALA A 132 3.42 -13.80 -16.09
C ALA A 132 4.31 -12.91 -16.94
N GLY A 133 4.88 -13.50 -18.01
CA GLY A 133 5.76 -12.80 -18.94
C GLY A 133 6.89 -13.72 -19.45
N ARG A 134 7.96 -13.11 -19.95
CA ARG A 134 9.17 -13.82 -20.39
C ARG A 134 10.06 -14.18 -19.21
N LEU A 135 9.68 -15.24 -18.51
CA LEU A 135 10.36 -15.68 -17.28
C LEU A 135 11.78 -16.13 -17.59
N ASN A 136 12.77 -15.57 -16.89
CA ASN A 136 14.20 -15.77 -17.10
C ASN A 136 14.68 -15.46 -18.53
N GLY A 137 14.01 -14.59 -19.26
CA GLY A 137 14.38 -14.22 -20.63
C GLY A 137 13.96 -15.22 -21.70
N ALA A 138 13.08 -16.20 -21.38
CA ALA A 138 12.55 -17.13 -22.37
C ALA A 138 11.83 -16.39 -23.50
N GLU A 139 11.95 -16.88 -24.76
CA GLU A 139 11.28 -16.25 -25.91
C GLU A 139 9.76 -16.34 -25.78
N ILE A 140 9.26 -17.50 -25.34
CA ILE A 140 7.84 -17.75 -25.15
C ILE A 140 7.45 -17.30 -23.75
N SER A 141 6.46 -16.39 -23.67
CA SER A 141 5.89 -15.97 -22.41
C SER A 141 5.07 -17.09 -21.77
N ARG A 142 5.18 -17.22 -20.46
CA ARG A 142 4.36 -18.15 -19.68
C ARG A 142 3.96 -17.55 -18.35
N SER A 143 2.97 -18.16 -17.71
CA SER A 143 2.57 -17.79 -16.35
C SER A 143 2.86 -18.93 -15.39
N GLU A 144 3.50 -18.61 -14.26
CA GLU A 144 3.69 -19.54 -13.15
C GLU A 144 3.03 -18.94 -11.89
N TRP A 145 2.51 -19.78 -11.04
CA TRP A 145 1.88 -19.38 -9.81
C TRP A 145 2.22 -20.33 -8.67
N THR A 146 2.22 -19.80 -7.46
CA THR A 146 2.41 -20.57 -6.23
C THR A 146 1.36 -20.12 -5.23
N ARG A 147 0.81 -21.09 -4.49
CA ARG A 147 -0.18 -20.84 -3.44
C ARG A 147 0.20 -21.62 -2.20
N GLU A 148 0.02 -20.99 -1.05
CA GLU A 148 0.13 -21.63 0.26
C GLU A 148 -1.04 -21.16 1.13
N GLY A 149 -1.59 -22.06 1.93
CA GLY A 149 -2.77 -21.80 2.74
C GLY A 149 -4.08 -21.71 1.95
N ARG A 150 -5.08 -21.10 2.55
CA ARG A 150 -6.46 -20.99 2.04
C ARG A 150 -6.69 -19.60 1.44
N ILE A 151 -7.30 -19.53 0.26
CA ILE A 151 -7.69 -18.25 -0.37
C ILE A 151 -9.10 -18.42 -0.93
N PRO A 152 -10.13 -18.11 -0.15
CA PRO A 152 -11.52 -18.28 -0.53
C PRO A 152 -12.02 -17.11 -1.38
N LEU A 153 -11.73 -17.12 -2.69
CA LEU A 153 -12.10 -16.03 -3.61
C LEU A 153 -13.60 -15.87 -3.83
N HIS A 154 -14.40 -16.91 -3.49
CA HIS A 154 -15.86 -16.88 -3.62
C HIS A 154 -16.58 -16.53 -2.31
N THR A 155 -15.85 -16.36 -1.23
CA THR A 155 -16.44 -16.04 0.08
C THR A 155 -16.47 -14.51 0.25
N PHE A 156 -17.67 -13.95 0.31
CA PHE A 156 -17.85 -12.48 0.37
C PHE A 156 -17.24 -11.86 1.64
N ARG A 157 -17.33 -12.54 2.78
CA ARG A 157 -16.77 -12.08 4.06
C ARG A 157 -15.26 -12.21 4.18
N ALA A 158 -14.57 -12.78 3.17
CA ALA A 158 -13.12 -12.93 3.22
C ALA A 158 -12.39 -11.61 2.96
N ASP A 159 -11.52 -11.21 3.87
CA ASP A 159 -10.61 -10.07 3.68
C ASP A 159 -9.40 -10.53 2.86
N ILE A 160 -9.46 -10.25 1.56
CA ILE A 160 -8.39 -10.58 0.61
C ILE A 160 -7.80 -9.30 0.07
N ASP A 161 -6.55 -9.05 0.44
CA ASP A 161 -5.77 -7.96 -0.12
C ASP A 161 -5.20 -8.36 -1.47
N TYR A 162 -5.26 -7.44 -2.44
CA TYR A 162 -4.80 -7.66 -3.81
C TYR A 162 -3.84 -6.58 -4.25
N GLY A 163 -2.68 -6.99 -4.77
CA GLY A 163 -1.68 -6.09 -5.29
C GLY A 163 -1.14 -6.53 -6.64
N THR A 164 -0.76 -5.56 -7.46
CA THR A 164 -0.11 -5.78 -8.75
C THR A 164 1.15 -4.94 -8.85
N ALA A 165 2.17 -5.50 -9.50
CA ALA A 165 3.39 -4.79 -9.84
C ALA A 165 3.91 -5.25 -11.20
N GLU A 166 4.71 -4.40 -11.83
CA GLU A 166 5.37 -4.68 -13.09
C GLU A 166 6.88 -4.65 -12.89
N ALA A 167 7.56 -5.72 -13.26
CA ALA A 167 9.02 -5.78 -13.30
C ALA A 167 9.48 -5.48 -14.73
N ARG A 168 10.22 -4.41 -14.90
CA ARG A 168 10.76 -3.99 -16.20
C ARG A 168 12.13 -4.62 -16.40
N THR A 169 12.19 -5.64 -17.22
CA THR A 169 13.43 -6.36 -17.54
C THR A 169 13.92 -6.00 -18.95
N THR A 170 15.18 -6.32 -19.26
CA THR A 170 15.77 -6.14 -20.59
C THR A 170 15.03 -6.93 -21.69
N TYR A 171 14.31 -8.00 -21.29
CA TYR A 171 13.56 -8.88 -22.22
C TYR A 171 12.08 -8.50 -22.32
N GLY A 172 11.62 -7.48 -21.61
CA GLY A 172 10.23 -7.02 -21.58
C GLY A 172 9.69 -6.88 -20.17
N VAL A 173 8.37 -6.65 -20.08
CA VAL A 173 7.68 -6.45 -18.80
C VAL A 173 7.15 -7.78 -18.28
N ILE A 174 7.38 -8.05 -17.00
CA ILE A 174 6.85 -9.20 -16.28
C ILE A 174 5.82 -8.70 -15.28
N GLY A 175 4.56 -9.15 -15.41
CA GLY A 175 3.49 -8.82 -14.49
C GLY A 175 3.50 -9.72 -13.26
N VAL A 176 3.40 -9.13 -12.08
CA VAL A 176 3.28 -9.81 -10.78
C VAL A 176 1.91 -9.51 -10.20
N LYS A 177 1.20 -10.53 -9.76
CA LYS A 177 -0.09 -10.41 -9.05
C LYS A 177 -0.01 -11.18 -7.74
N VAL A 178 -0.44 -10.56 -6.66
CA VAL A 178 -0.41 -11.13 -5.32
C VAL A 178 -1.79 -11.03 -4.68
N TRP A 179 -2.23 -12.10 -4.04
CA TRP A 179 -3.43 -12.16 -3.21
C TRP A 179 -3.03 -12.64 -1.82
N ILE A 180 -3.42 -11.91 -0.81
CA ILE A 180 -3.15 -12.26 0.60
C ILE A 180 -4.47 -12.34 1.34
N PHE A 181 -4.77 -13.50 1.88
CA PHE A 181 -5.93 -13.71 2.73
C PHE A 181 -5.55 -13.43 4.19
N LYS A 182 -6.15 -12.39 4.76
CA LYS A 182 -5.89 -11.93 6.13
C LYS A 182 -6.81 -12.60 7.14
N GLY A 183 -8.05 -12.89 6.74
CA GLY A 183 -9.07 -13.48 7.61
C GLY A 183 -10.47 -13.29 7.07
N GLU A 184 -11.45 -13.61 7.89
CA GLU A 184 -12.86 -13.35 7.60
C GLU A 184 -13.33 -12.19 8.47
N VAL A 185 -14.04 -11.25 7.86
CA VAL A 185 -14.66 -10.12 8.56
C VAL A 185 -16.12 -10.48 8.79
N PHE A 186 -16.52 -10.52 10.06
CA PHE A 186 -17.90 -10.64 10.47
C PHE A 186 -18.37 -9.26 10.93
N ASP A 187 -19.61 -8.91 10.65
CA ASP A 187 -20.23 -7.72 11.19
C ASP A 187 -20.24 -7.84 12.72
N GLN A 188 -19.33 -7.16 13.38
CA GLN A 188 -19.46 -6.92 14.81
C GLN A 188 -20.51 -5.83 14.96
N PRO A 189 -21.58 -6.05 15.73
CA PRO A 189 -22.47 -4.96 16.09
C PRO A 189 -21.61 -3.85 16.68
N ALA A 190 -21.80 -2.62 16.19
CA ALA A 190 -21.07 -1.47 16.70
C ALA A 190 -21.11 -1.52 18.24
N PRO A 191 -20.00 -1.32 18.96
CA PRO A 191 -20.00 -1.34 20.39
C PRO A 191 -21.01 -0.30 20.88
N THR A 192 -22.15 -0.77 21.33
CA THR A 192 -23.19 0.02 21.95
C THR A 192 -22.52 0.69 23.15
N GLY A 193 -22.31 2.02 23.03
CA GLY A 193 -21.81 2.97 24.01
C GLY A 193 -21.13 2.36 25.23
N ALA A 194 -19.80 2.44 25.27
CA ALA A 194 -19.09 2.34 26.51
C ALA A 194 -19.64 3.47 27.41
N SER A 195 -20.50 3.10 28.35
CA SER A 195 -20.84 3.92 29.49
C SER A 195 -19.55 4.40 30.12
N VAL A 196 -19.35 5.70 30.10
CA VAL A 196 -18.32 6.37 30.88
C VAL A 196 -18.68 6.11 32.33
N GLU A 197 -18.12 5.06 32.92
CA GLU A 197 -18.14 4.90 34.39
C GLU A 197 -17.31 6.03 34.97
N ALA A 198 -18.03 7.00 35.49
CA ALA A 198 -17.49 8.03 36.34
C ALA A 198 -16.85 7.35 37.55
N THR A 199 -15.55 7.46 37.68
CA THR A 199 -14.80 7.09 38.88
C THR A 199 -15.33 7.95 40.04
N PRO A 200 -15.85 7.37 41.13
CA PRO A 200 -16.21 8.17 42.30
C PRO A 200 -14.94 8.70 42.95
N ALA A 201 -14.90 10.02 43.12
CA ALA A 201 -13.91 10.71 43.90
C ALA A 201 -13.88 10.12 45.32
N ALA A 202 -12.70 9.62 45.72
CA ALA A 202 -12.46 9.23 47.09
C ALA A 202 -12.55 10.48 48.00
N GLU A 203 -13.56 10.53 48.82
CA GLU A 203 -13.66 11.42 49.99
C GLU A 203 -12.49 11.09 50.92
N GLN A 204 -11.62 12.07 51.11
CA GLN A 204 -10.71 12.11 52.24
C GLN A 204 -11.42 12.82 53.35
N THR A 205 -11.73 12.10 54.40
CA THR A 205 -12.08 12.66 55.72
C THR A 205 -11.25 12.05 56.80
N ALA A 206 -10.65 12.96 57.58
CA ALA A 206 -10.06 12.88 58.92
C ALA A 206 -8.79 12.05 59.11
#